data_d1449a3ea3bc55e0fade5d36a5ff57fa
#
_entry.id   d1449a3ea3bc55e0fade5d36a5ff57fa
#
_cell.length_a   1.000
_cell.length_b   1.000
_cell.length_c   1.000
_cell.angle_alpha   90.00
_cell.angle_beta   90.00
_cell.angle_gamma   90.00
#
_symmetry.space_group_name_H-M   'P 1'
#
loop_
_entity.id
_entity.type
_entity.pdbx_description
1 polymer ?
#
loop_
_entity_poly.entity_id
_entity_poly.type
_entity_poly.pdbx_seq_one_letter_code
_entity_poly.pdbx_strand_id
1 'polypeptide(L)'
;MFIGVSCGGEFWGLDVFRSVEELGYDGLFTGEHLLFHRPVWDAVSMCTAMACATDRIVVGPAATIAPLRHPTLLAKEFVGVDRISGGRLVLGLGVGGDNPREFDAAAVPLERRGHRTSETVEILKRYFSGERFSYDGEIFRLDEVKLDPPPARPGGPPIWIAGRQEPARRRAALLGDGFLPYMVTAESCRRMFDSVEALADQGGRELPPGYAWCAYLYVAVGDDATEARGRADAHLAWRYDEPRFTGDLAGKYAIAGRAEDCAEGLARFAAIGCTHVILSLVRREREPPTAALEEVARSVLPRLAGRD
;
A
#
# COMPACT_ATOMS: atom_id res chain seq x y z
N MET A 1 12.17 -1.07 -12.02
CA MET A 1 10.85 -1.02 -11.30
C MET A 1 11.05 -1.49 -9.88
N PHE A 2 10.57 -0.72 -8.89
CA PHE A 2 10.58 -1.11 -7.47
C PHE A 2 9.59 -2.27 -7.23
N ILE A 3 9.99 -3.30 -6.48
CA ILE A 3 9.16 -4.45 -6.16
C ILE A 3 9.13 -4.67 -4.64
N GLY A 4 8.02 -4.29 -4.04
CA GLY A 4 7.71 -4.61 -2.66
C GLY A 4 6.84 -5.85 -2.55
N VAL A 5 6.78 -6.43 -1.36
CA VAL A 5 5.86 -7.51 -1.03
C VAL A 5 4.99 -7.13 0.15
N SER A 6 3.75 -7.59 0.17
CA SER A 6 2.81 -7.36 1.26
C SER A 6 2.51 -8.64 2.03
N CYS A 7 2.60 -8.57 3.35
CA CYS A 7 2.12 -9.63 4.24
C CYS A 7 0.59 -9.61 4.44
N GLY A 8 -0.12 -8.63 3.84
CA GLY A 8 -1.58 -8.56 3.89
C GLY A 8 -2.18 -8.40 5.28
N GLY A 9 -1.40 -7.94 6.25
CA GLY A 9 -1.80 -7.82 7.66
C GLY A 9 -1.55 -9.08 8.50
N GLU A 10 -0.92 -10.12 7.95
CA GLU A 10 -0.50 -11.32 8.66
C GLU A 10 0.91 -11.12 9.25
N PHE A 11 1.13 -11.50 10.50
CA PHE A 11 2.47 -11.48 11.09
C PHE A 11 3.24 -12.74 10.70
N TRP A 12 4.22 -12.58 9.84
CA TRP A 12 5.05 -13.70 9.34
C TRP A 12 6.22 -14.08 10.25
N GLY A 13 6.56 -13.22 11.25
CA GLY A 13 7.74 -13.35 12.09
C GLY A 13 8.91 -12.47 11.61
N LEU A 14 9.78 -12.10 12.55
CA LEU A 14 10.89 -11.19 12.27
C LEU A 14 11.92 -11.77 11.30
N ASP A 15 12.15 -13.09 11.37
CA ASP A 15 13.10 -13.77 10.49
C ASP A 15 12.59 -13.77 9.04
N VAL A 16 11.28 -13.97 8.84
CA VAL A 16 10.68 -13.87 7.50
C VAL A 16 10.76 -12.45 6.97
N PHE A 17 10.55 -11.42 7.81
CA PHE A 17 10.73 -10.03 7.40
C PHE A 17 12.16 -9.74 6.95
N ARG A 18 13.16 -10.29 7.63
CA ARG A 18 14.58 -10.19 7.23
C ARG A 18 14.83 -10.90 5.90
N SER A 19 14.26 -12.09 5.71
CA SER A 19 14.37 -12.82 4.45
C SER A 19 13.85 -12.06 3.24
N VAL A 20 12.84 -11.18 3.38
CA VAL A 20 12.36 -10.33 2.29
C VAL A 20 13.50 -9.45 1.75
N GLU A 21 14.29 -8.85 2.63
CA GLU A 21 15.44 -8.02 2.24
C GLU A 21 16.57 -8.86 1.64
N GLU A 22 16.87 -10.02 2.22
CA GLU A 22 17.91 -10.94 1.74
C GLU A 22 17.60 -11.52 0.35
N LEU A 23 16.32 -11.72 0.05
CA LEU A 23 15.83 -12.19 -1.24
C LEU A 23 15.78 -11.10 -2.33
N GLY A 24 16.15 -9.87 -2.01
CA GLY A 24 16.29 -8.79 -2.98
C GLY A 24 15.00 -8.06 -3.33
N TYR A 25 13.99 -8.12 -2.47
CA TYR A 25 12.84 -7.21 -2.58
C TYR A 25 13.21 -5.79 -2.14
N ASP A 26 12.56 -4.80 -2.73
CA ASP A 26 12.85 -3.39 -2.44
C ASP A 26 12.02 -2.84 -1.27
N GLY A 27 10.97 -3.55 -0.85
CA GLY A 27 10.11 -3.10 0.24
C GLY A 27 9.22 -4.17 0.84
N LEU A 28 8.80 -3.94 2.09
CA LEU A 28 7.90 -4.79 2.85
C LEU A 28 6.71 -3.97 3.35
N PHE A 29 5.51 -4.45 3.04
CA PHE A 29 4.27 -3.72 3.29
C PHE A 29 3.25 -4.55 4.06
N THR A 30 2.34 -3.86 4.77
CA THR A 30 1.21 -4.48 5.46
C THR A 30 -0.11 -3.82 5.10
N GLY A 31 -1.21 -4.57 5.14
CA GLY A 31 -2.57 -4.01 5.14
C GLY A 31 -3.01 -3.67 6.57
N GLU A 32 -4.13 -2.97 6.68
CA GLU A 32 -4.77 -2.68 7.96
C GLU A 32 -6.28 -2.88 7.90
N HIS A 33 -6.81 -3.46 8.96
CA HIS A 33 -8.23 -3.43 9.32
C HIS A 33 -8.35 -3.38 10.84
N LEU A 34 -9.30 -2.60 11.35
CA LEU A 34 -9.62 -2.60 12.78
C LEU A 34 -10.44 -3.82 13.15
N LEU A 35 -11.44 -4.13 12.34
CA LEU A 35 -12.31 -5.29 12.46
C LEU A 35 -12.43 -5.93 11.08
N PHE A 36 -11.96 -7.16 10.94
CA PHE A 36 -12.04 -7.89 9.68
C PHE A 36 -12.53 -9.31 9.93
N HIS A 37 -13.01 -10.01 8.91
CA HIS A 37 -13.44 -11.41 9.04
C HIS A 37 -12.28 -12.37 9.30
N ARG A 38 -11.04 -11.86 9.29
CA ARG A 38 -9.80 -12.59 9.58
C ARG A 38 -8.89 -11.77 10.48
N PRO A 39 -7.94 -12.43 11.18
CA PRO A 39 -6.92 -11.71 11.94
C PRO A 39 -6.09 -10.80 11.01
N VAL A 40 -6.09 -9.50 11.32
CA VAL A 40 -5.24 -8.49 10.71
C VAL A 40 -4.60 -7.71 11.83
N TRP A 41 -3.28 -7.58 11.77
CA TRP A 41 -2.52 -6.85 12.77
C TRP A 41 -2.60 -5.34 12.54
N ASP A 42 -2.39 -4.59 13.61
CA ASP A 42 -2.27 -3.14 13.55
C ASP A 42 -1.08 -2.70 12.68
N ALA A 43 -1.31 -1.71 11.80
CA ALA A 43 -0.31 -1.31 10.81
C ALA A 43 0.93 -0.66 11.45
N VAL A 44 0.77 0.12 12.54
CA VAL A 44 1.89 0.78 13.22
C VAL A 44 2.79 -0.26 13.86
N SER A 45 2.21 -1.23 14.58
CA SER A 45 2.92 -2.34 15.21
C SER A 45 3.68 -3.18 14.17
N MET A 46 3.02 -3.48 13.05
CA MET A 46 3.63 -4.24 11.95
C MET A 46 4.78 -3.48 11.29
N CYS A 47 4.59 -2.21 10.95
CA CYS A 47 5.63 -1.38 10.36
C CYS A 47 6.82 -1.20 11.31
N THR A 48 6.57 -1.11 12.63
CA THR A 48 7.64 -1.09 13.64
C THR A 48 8.44 -2.39 13.62
N ALA A 49 7.77 -3.54 13.62
CA ALA A 49 8.43 -4.84 13.55
C ALA A 49 9.25 -5.02 12.27
N MET A 50 8.70 -4.60 11.12
CA MET A 50 9.39 -4.59 9.83
C MET A 50 10.62 -3.68 9.85
N ALA A 51 10.50 -2.47 10.40
CA ALA A 51 11.60 -1.51 10.52
C ALA A 51 12.75 -2.03 11.38
N CYS A 52 12.42 -2.75 12.46
CA CYS A 52 13.42 -3.37 13.34
C CYS A 52 14.08 -4.64 12.75
N ALA A 53 13.38 -5.32 11.83
CA ALA A 53 13.87 -6.56 11.24
C ALA A 53 14.72 -6.34 9.97
N THR A 54 14.66 -5.15 9.37
CA THR A 54 15.30 -4.81 8.09
C THR A 54 16.19 -3.58 8.22
N ASP A 55 17.18 -3.45 7.34
CA ASP A 55 18.16 -2.36 7.39
C ASP A 55 18.09 -1.39 6.21
N ARG A 56 17.67 -1.86 5.02
CA ARG A 56 17.76 -1.11 3.76
C ARG A 56 16.43 -0.88 3.06
N ILE A 57 15.56 -1.91 3.06
CA ILE A 57 14.34 -1.87 2.27
C ILE A 57 13.31 -0.90 2.83
N VAL A 58 12.44 -0.42 1.95
CA VAL A 58 11.29 0.42 2.30
C VAL A 58 10.30 -0.39 3.14
N VAL A 59 9.74 0.24 4.17
CA VAL A 59 8.67 -0.36 4.97
C VAL A 59 7.45 0.57 4.99
N GLY A 60 6.24 0.01 5.07
CA GLY A 60 5.06 0.86 5.18
C GLY A 60 3.73 0.13 5.14
N PRO A 61 2.64 0.83 5.44
CA PRO A 61 1.30 0.31 5.22
C PRO A 61 0.89 0.45 3.74
N ALA A 62 0.15 -0.53 3.23
CA ALA A 62 -0.48 -0.49 1.91
C ALA A 62 -1.91 -1.11 1.98
N ALA A 63 -2.85 -0.39 2.63
CA ALA A 63 -2.76 0.94 3.23
C ALA A 63 -3.32 0.95 4.66
N THR A 64 -2.95 1.98 5.44
CA THR A 64 -3.63 2.32 6.70
C THR A 64 -4.97 3.00 6.42
N ILE A 65 -5.97 2.73 7.26
CA ILE A 65 -7.29 3.37 7.18
C ILE A 65 -7.23 4.71 7.92
N ALA A 66 -6.80 5.75 7.19
CA ALA A 66 -6.50 7.07 7.76
C ALA A 66 -7.63 7.68 8.62
N PRO A 67 -8.92 7.63 8.23
CA PRO A 67 -9.99 8.28 8.99
C PRO A 67 -10.28 7.65 10.36
N LEU A 68 -9.81 6.44 10.65
CA LEU A 68 -10.06 5.78 11.93
C LEU A 68 -9.21 6.34 13.08
N ARG A 69 -8.18 7.15 12.79
CA ARG A 69 -7.32 7.79 13.79
C ARG A 69 -7.42 9.31 13.71
N HIS A 70 -7.15 9.97 14.85
CA HIS A 70 -6.92 11.41 14.85
C HIS A 70 -5.58 11.71 14.14
N PRO A 71 -5.49 12.70 13.24
CA PRO A 71 -4.27 12.95 12.45
C PRO A 71 -3.02 13.23 13.29
N THR A 72 -3.17 13.83 14.47
CA THR A 72 -2.05 14.07 15.41
C THR A 72 -1.49 12.73 15.96
N LEU A 73 -2.36 11.78 16.33
CA LEU A 73 -1.93 10.47 16.77
C LEU A 73 -1.27 9.70 15.64
N LEU A 74 -1.91 9.69 14.47
CA LEU A 74 -1.37 9.06 13.27
C LEU A 74 0.03 9.60 12.91
N ALA A 75 0.20 10.94 12.96
CA ALA A 75 1.50 11.59 12.74
C ALA A 75 2.55 11.13 13.76
N LYS A 76 2.18 11.12 15.06
CA LYS A 76 3.10 10.74 16.15
C LYS A 76 3.55 9.29 16.03
N GLU A 77 2.62 8.39 15.75
CA GLU A 77 2.87 6.97 15.58
C GLU A 77 3.82 6.71 14.40
N PHE A 78 3.52 7.24 13.21
CA PHE A 78 4.32 7.00 12.03
C PHE A 78 5.64 7.78 11.99
N VAL A 79 5.75 8.93 12.67
CA VAL A 79 7.08 9.55 12.90
C VAL A 79 7.95 8.65 13.76
N GLY A 80 7.37 7.95 14.74
CA GLY A 80 8.09 6.92 15.51
C GLY A 80 8.67 5.83 14.59
N VAL A 81 7.85 5.28 13.71
CA VAL A 81 8.29 4.25 12.73
C VAL A 81 9.32 4.82 11.76
N ASP A 82 9.13 6.04 11.25
CA ASP A 82 10.08 6.70 10.34
C ASP A 82 11.45 6.84 10.98
N ARG A 83 11.51 7.24 12.24
CA ARG A 83 12.77 7.35 12.99
C ARG A 83 13.42 6.01 13.29
N ILE A 84 12.63 5.00 13.68
CA ILE A 84 13.13 3.63 13.92
C ILE A 84 13.71 3.05 12.62
N SER A 85 13.05 3.28 11.50
CA SER A 85 13.51 2.80 10.19
C SER A 85 14.66 3.63 9.59
N GLY A 86 15.07 4.76 10.21
CA GLY A 86 16.07 5.66 9.63
C GLY A 86 15.59 6.36 8.36
N GLY A 87 14.28 6.66 8.24
CA GLY A 87 13.69 7.37 7.11
C GLY A 87 13.29 6.47 5.92
N ARG A 88 13.15 5.14 6.14
CA ARG A 88 12.73 4.17 5.12
C ARG A 88 11.21 4.01 5.02
N LEU A 89 10.44 4.71 5.86
CA LEU A 89 9.00 4.65 5.85
C LEU A 89 8.40 5.27 4.59
N VAL A 90 7.38 4.61 4.05
CA VAL A 90 6.41 5.17 3.10
C VAL A 90 5.02 4.99 3.71
N LEU A 91 4.20 6.03 3.67
CA LEU A 91 2.89 6.01 4.31
C LEU A 91 1.76 5.87 3.29
N GLY A 92 1.30 4.65 3.06
CA GLY A 92 0.11 4.39 2.25
C GLY A 92 -1.17 4.66 3.04
N LEU A 93 -2.03 5.54 2.53
CA LEU A 93 -3.28 5.97 3.18
C LEU A 93 -4.50 5.63 2.33
N GLY A 94 -5.44 4.91 2.91
CA GLY A 94 -6.75 4.59 2.35
C GLY A 94 -7.90 5.21 3.14
N VAL A 95 -9.08 5.27 2.53
CA VAL A 95 -10.29 5.79 3.18
C VAL A 95 -11.08 4.71 3.95
N GLY A 96 -10.77 3.42 3.75
CA GLY A 96 -11.55 2.31 4.29
C GLY A 96 -13.00 2.29 3.79
N GLY A 97 -13.86 1.60 4.52
CA GLY A 97 -15.30 1.54 4.27
C GLY A 97 -15.79 0.21 3.71
N ASP A 98 -14.91 -0.77 3.51
CA ASP A 98 -15.30 -2.14 3.13
C ASP A 98 -16.07 -2.83 4.28
N ASN A 99 -15.75 -2.48 5.53
CA ASN A 99 -16.49 -2.90 6.71
C ASN A 99 -16.97 -1.67 7.51
N PRO A 100 -18.24 -1.26 7.42
CA PRO A 100 -18.78 -0.11 8.16
C PRO A 100 -18.64 -0.21 9.69
N ARG A 101 -18.63 -1.43 10.24
CA ARG A 101 -18.49 -1.66 11.69
C ARG A 101 -17.15 -1.15 12.25
N GLU A 102 -16.13 -1.01 11.43
CA GLU A 102 -14.85 -0.41 11.84
C GLU A 102 -15.02 1.06 12.23
N PHE A 103 -15.87 1.78 11.48
CA PHE A 103 -16.18 3.18 11.72
C PHE A 103 -17.06 3.36 12.96
N ASP A 104 -18.06 2.49 13.14
CA ASP A 104 -18.89 2.47 14.34
C ASP A 104 -18.03 2.22 15.60
N ALA A 105 -17.16 1.21 15.57
CA ALA A 105 -16.27 0.86 16.67
C ALA A 105 -15.26 1.97 17.00
N ALA A 106 -14.82 2.72 16.01
CA ALA A 106 -13.92 3.85 16.17
C ALA A 106 -14.66 5.18 16.51
N ALA A 107 -15.98 5.17 16.58
CA ALA A 107 -16.82 6.36 16.73
C ALA A 107 -16.55 7.46 15.67
N VAL A 108 -16.30 7.02 14.41
CA VAL A 108 -16.00 7.90 13.28
C VAL A 108 -17.14 7.82 12.24
N PRO A 109 -17.73 8.95 11.83
CA PRO A 109 -18.76 8.96 10.80
C PRO A 109 -18.24 8.42 9.45
N LEU A 110 -18.90 7.38 8.92
CA LEU A 110 -18.52 6.74 7.65
C LEU A 110 -18.66 7.70 6.45
N GLU A 111 -19.70 8.53 6.45
CA GLU A 111 -20.08 9.40 5.32
C GLU A 111 -19.03 10.45 5.01
N ARG A 112 -18.32 10.94 6.01
CA ARG A 112 -17.29 11.96 5.86
C ARG A 112 -15.86 11.42 5.76
N ARG A 113 -15.69 10.09 5.64
CA ARG A 113 -14.36 9.46 5.64
C ARG A 113 -13.40 10.02 4.56
N GLY A 114 -13.93 10.33 3.37
CA GLY A 114 -13.13 10.89 2.29
C GLY A 114 -12.59 12.29 2.61
N HIS A 115 -13.44 13.17 3.12
CA HIS A 115 -13.07 14.51 3.55
C HIS A 115 -12.09 14.47 4.71
N ARG A 116 -12.41 13.64 5.74
CA ARG A 116 -11.54 13.40 6.89
C ARG A 116 -10.14 12.92 6.46
N THR A 117 -10.04 12.05 5.44
CA THR A 117 -8.75 11.61 4.90
C THR A 117 -8.00 12.76 4.23
N SER A 118 -8.68 13.65 3.49
CA SER A 118 -8.03 14.79 2.84
C SER A 118 -7.41 15.72 3.88
N GLU A 119 -8.18 16.15 4.90
CA GLU A 119 -7.64 16.97 5.98
C GLU A 119 -6.51 16.23 6.76
N THR A 120 -6.64 14.91 6.94
CA THR A 120 -5.57 14.12 7.56
C THR A 120 -4.27 14.23 6.76
N VAL A 121 -4.31 14.10 5.44
CA VAL A 121 -3.10 14.21 4.60
C VAL A 121 -2.47 15.61 4.71
N GLU A 122 -3.28 16.66 4.68
CA GLU A 122 -2.80 18.05 4.84
C GLU A 122 -2.13 18.25 6.21
N ILE A 123 -2.78 17.78 7.29
CA ILE A 123 -2.25 17.89 8.66
C ILE A 123 -0.96 17.09 8.82
N LEU A 124 -0.88 15.87 8.25
CA LEU A 124 0.35 15.07 8.26
C LEU A 124 1.51 15.82 7.61
N LYS A 125 1.29 16.42 6.43
CA LYS A 125 2.33 17.21 5.75
C LYS A 125 2.79 18.41 6.56
N ARG A 126 1.87 19.08 7.29
CA ARG A 126 2.23 20.13 8.24
C ARG A 126 3.07 19.64 9.41
N TYR A 127 2.70 18.51 10.02
CA TYR A 127 3.53 17.90 11.06
C TYR A 127 4.91 17.47 10.56
N PHE A 128 4.97 16.96 9.33
CA PHE A 128 6.21 16.46 8.74
C PHE A 128 7.17 17.59 8.34
N SER A 129 6.72 18.83 8.19
CA SER A 129 7.60 19.97 8.01
C SER A 129 8.48 20.25 9.22
N GLY A 130 8.08 19.78 10.42
CA GLY A 130 8.75 20.05 11.68
C GLY A 130 8.50 21.45 12.25
N GLU A 131 7.68 22.25 11.59
CA GLU A 131 7.33 23.61 12.02
C GLU A 131 6.10 23.61 12.93
N ARG A 132 5.94 24.71 13.69
CA ARG A 132 4.71 24.96 14.44
C ARG A 132 3.62 25.48 13.48
N PHE A 133 2.38 25.01 13.65
CA PHE A 133 1.27 25.43 12.79
C PHE A 133 -0.06 25.41 13.51
N SER A 134 -1.03 26.14 12.98
CA SER A 134 -2.44 25.98 13.29
C SER A 134 -3.17 25.48 12.03
N TYR A 135 -4.27 24.76 12.23
CA TYR A 135 -5.12 24.22 11.17
C TYR A 135 -6.59 24.45 11.52
N ASP A 136 -7.35 25.07 10.65
CA ASP A 136 -8.79 25.32 10.82
C ASP A 136 -9.55 24.72 9.64
N GLY A 137 -9.79 23.38 9.72
CA GLY A 137 -10.55 22.63 8.75
C GLY A 137 -12.03 22.48 9.15
N GLU A 138 -12.77 21.77 8.33
CA GLU A 138 -14.18 21.46 8.61
C GLU A 138 -14.33 20.36 9.67
N ILE A 139 -13.34 19.47 9.80
CA ILE A 139 -13.36 18.32 10.70
C ILE A 139 -12.37 18.51 11.84
N PHE A 140 -11.17 18.97 11.53
CA PHE A 140 -10.11 19.12 12.52
C PHE A 140 -9.75 20.57 12.74
N ARG A 141 -9.53 20.91 14.02
CA ARG A 141 -8.98 22.21 14.43
C ARG A 141 -7.80 21.96 15.35
N LEU A 142 -6.67 22.55 15.01
CA LEU A 142 -5.43 22.47 15.77
C LEU A 142 -4.89 23.88 15.98
N ASP A 143 -4.44 24.18 17.18
CA ASP A 143 -3.92 25.48 17.53
C ASP A 143 -2.46 25.36 18.02
N GLU A 144 -1.56 26.09 17.33
CA GLU A 144 -0.15 26.24 17.67
C GLU A 144 0.58 24.91 18.00
N VAL A 145 0.27 23.84 17.25
CA VAL A 145 0.82 22.50 17.46
C VAL A 145 2.15 22.29 16.74
N LYS A 146 3.01 21.46 17.31
CA LYS A 146 4.26 20.99 16.74
C LYS A 146 4.49 19.54 17.14
N LEU A 147 5.03 18.74 16.25
CA LEU A 147 5.43 17.36 16.58
C LEU A 147 6.91 17.32 16.94
N ASP A 148 7.24 16.70 18.07
CA ASP A 148 8.60 16.48 18.52
C ASP A 148 8.76 15.06 19.09
N PRO A 149 9.78 14.27 18.65
CA PRO A 149 10.75 14.63 17.60
C PRO A 149 10.13 14.75 16.21
N PRO A 150 10.75 15.50 15.29
CA PRO A 150 10.34 15.54 13.88
C PRO A 150 10.69 14.22 13.18
N PRO A 151 10.20 13.98 11.94
CA PRO A 151 10.58 12.84 11.11
C PRO A 151 12.10 12.72 10.95
N ALA A 152 12.59 11.51 10.65
CA ALA A 152 14.00 11.29 10.33
C ALA A 152 14.36 11.89 8.97
N ARG A 153 13.46 11.78 7.99
CA ARG A 153 13.60 12.38 6.66
C ARG A 153 13.08 13.82 6.67
N PRO A 154 13.82 14.81 6.15
CA PRO A 154 13.28 16.15 5.94
C PRO A 154 12.03 16.13 5.07
N GLY A 155 10.95 16.77 5.52
CA GLY A 155 9.63 16.72 4.86
C GLY A 155 8.80 15.47 5.16
N GLY A 156 9.35 14.51 5.90
CA GLY A 156 8.68 13.30 6.34
C GLY A 156 8.58 12.17 5.31
N PRO A 157 7.91 11.07 5.66
CA PRO A 157 7.70 9.96 4.75
C PRO A 157 6.78 10.36 3.59
N PRO A 158 7.05 9.89 2.36
CA PRO A 158 6.14 10.08 1.24
C PRO A 158 4.76 9.47 1.52
N ILE A 159 3.72 10.18 1.11
CA ILE A 159 2.33 9.73 1.30
C ILE A 159 1.77 9.21 -0.02
N TRP A 160 1.47 7.90 -0.07
CA TRP A 160 0.81 7.27 -1.20
C TRP A 160 -0.69 7.11 -0.94
N ILE A 161 -1.50 7.62 -1.84
CA ILE A 161 -2.97 7.55 -1.70
C ILE A 161 -3.49 6.27 -2.34
N ALA A 162 -4.09 5.42 -1.51
CA ALA A 162 -4.70 4.17 -1.95
C ALA A 162 -6.17 4.38 -2.36
N GLY A 163 -6.59 3.66 -3.41
CA GLY A 163 -7.96 3.63 -3.87
C GLY A 163 -8.10 3.59 -5.39
N ARG A 164 -9.35 3.46 -5.88
CA ARG A 164 -9.66 3.33 -7.33
C ARG A 164 -10.63 4.37 -7.83
N GLN A 165 -11.48 4.89 -6.95
CA GLN A 165 -12.54 5.81 -7.31
C GLN A 165 -12.01 7.22 -7.56
N GLU A 166 -12.79 8.04 -8.28
CA GLU A 166 -12.38 9.42 -8.63
C GLU A 166 -11.95 10.24 -7.40
N PRO A 167 -12.65 10.23 -6.24
CA PRO A 167 -12.20 11.01 -5.07
C PRO A 167 -10.81 10.60 -4.56
N ALA A 168 -10.41 9.33 -4.70
CA ALA A 168 -9.06 8.88 -4.35
C ALA A 168 -8.02 9.38 -5.37
N ARG A 169 -8.34 9.34 -6.67
CA ARG A 169 -7.47 9.91 -7.72
C ARG A 169 -7.27 11.41 -7.54
N ARG A 170 -8.36 12.15 -7.25
CA ARG A 170 -8.29 13.58 -6.96
C ARG A 170 -7.41 13.89 -5.75
N ARG A 171 -7.53 13.10 -4.68
CA ARG A 171 -6.67 13.25 -3.48
C ARG A 171 -5.22 12.93 -3.81
N ALA A 172 -4.95 11.89 -4.59
CA ALA A 172 -3.62 11.54 -5.04
C ALA A 172 -3.01 12.65 -5.88
N ALA A 173 -3.77 13.21 -6.81
CA ALA A 173 -3.39 14.32 -7.68
C ALA A 173 -3.04 15.59 -6.90
N LEU A 174 -3.87 15.95 -5.93
CA LEU A 174 -3.76 17.25 -5.25
C LEU A 174 -2.91 17.21 -3.96
N LEU A 175 -2.82 16.06 -3.30
CA LEU A 175 -2.21 15.94 -1.98
C LEU A 175 -1.15 14.85 -1.86
N GLY A 176 -1.20 13.79 -2.71
CA GLY A 176 -0.33 12.63 -2.60
C GLY A 176 1.08 12.84 -3.15
N ASP A 177 1.99 11.99 -2.74
CA ASP A 177 3.34 11.83 -3.31
C ASP A 177 3.42 10.53 -4.14
N GLY A 178 2.30 9.82 -4.24
CA GLY A 178 2.08 8.65 -5.06
C GLY A 178 0.63 8.20 -5.06
N PHE A 179 0.30 7.33 -6.01
CA PHE A 179 -1.03 6.74 -6.17
C PHE A 179 -0.95 5.23 -6.19
N LEU A 180 -1.73 4.56 -5.33
CA LEU A 180 -1.70 3.12 -5.09
C LEU A 180 -3.07 2.49 -5.34
N PRO A 181 -3.44 2.17 -6.58
CA PRO A 181 -4.63 1.38 -6.90
C PRO A 181 -4.43 -0.11 -6.63
N TYR A 182 -5.54 -0.80 -6.40
CA TYR A 182 -5.61 -2.26 -6.20
C TYR A 182 -6.76 -2.86 -7.02
N MET A 183 -6.75 -4.17 -7.27
CA MET A 183 -7.74 -4.84 -8.12
C MET A 183 -7.87 -4.13 -9.49
N VAL A 184 -6.77 -4.06 -10.20
CA VAL A 184 -6.63 -3.35 -11.49
C VAL A 184 -6.00 -4.25 -12.55
N THR A 185 -6.38 -4.03 -13.80
CA THR A 185 -5.62 -4.50 -14.97
C THR A 185 -4.62 -3.42 -15.38
N ALA A 186 -3.60 -3.75 -16.16
CA ALA A 186 -2.63 -2.77 -16.64
C ALA A 186 -3.33 -1.60 -17.38
N GLU A 187 -4.30 -1.90 -18.26
CA GLU A 187 -5.03 -0.88 -19.01
C GLU A 187 -5.88 0.02 -18.09
N SER A 188 -6.54 -0.56 -17.08
CA SER A 188 -7.32 0.23 -16.11
C SER A 188 -6.42 1.07 -15.21
N CYS A 189 -5.25 0.53 -14.86
CA CYS A 189 -4.24 1.24 -14.08
C CYS A 189 -3.71 2.46 -14.85
N ARG A 190 -3.37 2.30 -16.15
CA ARG A 190 -2.94 3.43 -17.00
C ARG A 190 -4.00 4.54 -17.05
N ARG A 191 -5.26 4.18 -17.33
CA ARG A 191 -6.36 5.17 -17.33
C ARG A 191 -6.50 5.90 -15.99
N MET A 192 -6.22 5.23 -14.87
CA MET A 192 -6.24 5.87 -13.56
C MET A 192 -5.05 6.84 -13.38
N PHE A 193 -3.87 6.48 -13.90
CA PHE A 193 -2.70 7.37 -13.89
C PHE A 193 -2.96 8.62 -14.74
N ASP A 194 -3.47 8.45 -15.98
CA ASP A 194 -3.88 9.58 -16.84
C ASP A 194 -4.89 10.50 -16.13
N SER A 195 -5.84 9.90 -15.40
CA SER A 195 -6.82 10.67 -14.61
C SER A 195 -6.17 11.45 -13.46
N VAL A 196 -5.15 10.91 -12.79
CA VAL A 196 -4.42 11.61 -11.73
C VAL A 196 -3.64 12.78 -12.32
N GLU A 197 -2.94 12.58 -13.43
CA GLU A 197 -2.21 13.63 -14.15
C GLU A 197 -3.16 14.78 -14.55
N ALA A 198 -4.27 14.46 -15.21
CA ALA A 198 -5.27 15.43 -15.63
C ALA A 198 -5.90 16.20 -14.44
N LEU A 199 -6.14 15.53 -13.30
CA LEU A 199 -6.66 16.16 -12.09
C LEU A 199 -5.63 17.07 -11.40
N ALA A 200 -4.34 16.73 -11.48
CA ALA A 200 -3.26 17.57 -10.99
C ALA A 200 -3.16 18.85 -11.82
N ASP A 201 -3.16 18.74 -13.14
CA ASP A 201 -3.15 19.88 -14.07
C ASP A 201 -4.36 20.80 -13.86
N GLN A 202 -5.57 20.24 -13.75
CA GLN A 202 -6.79 21.00 -13.44
C GLN A 202 -6.73 21.72 -12.10
N GLY A 203 -6.05 21.13 -11.11
CA GLY A 203 -5.82 21.72 -9.80
C GLY A 203 -4.64 22.68 -9.74
N GLY A 204 -3.92 22.89 -10.84
CA GLY A 204 -2.73 23.75 -10.89
C GLY A 204 -1.54 23.20 -10.09
N ARG A 205 -1.50 21.89 -9.87
CA ARG A 205 -0.40 21.23 -9.14
C ARG A 205 0.51 20.47 -10.09
N GLU A 206 1.79 20.79 -10.07
CA GLU A 206 2.81 19.92 -10.64
C GLU A 206 3.07 18.74 -9.69
N LEU A 207 3.01 17.52 -10.23
CA LEU A 207 3.35 16.34 -9.45
C LEU A 207 4.83 16.36 -9.08
N PRO A 208 5.21 16.02 -7.82
CA PRO A 208 6.60 16.11 -7.40
C PRO A 208 7.51 15.17 -8.20
N PRO A 209 8.78 15.55 -8.40
CA PRO A 209 9.76 14.63 -8.96
C PRO A 209 9.79 13.31 -8.18
N GLY A 210 9.77 12.18 -8.90
CA GLY A 210 9.73 10.87 -8.29
C GLY A 210 8.36 10.46 -7.74
N TYR A 211 7.27 11.10 -8.20
CA TYR A 211 5.90 10.68 -7.88
C TYR A 211 5.73 9.17 -8.09
N ALA A 212 5.25 8.46 -7.06
CA ALA A 212 5.16 7.01 -7.10
C ALA A 212 3.90 6.54 -7.85
N TRP A 213 4.06 5.97 -9.03
CA TRP A 213 3.01 5.29 -9.79
C TRP A 213 2.97 3.84 -9.38
N CYS A 214 2.07 3.50 -8.45
CA CYS A 214 2.05 2.21 -7.80
C CYS A 214 0.96 1.29 -8.36
N ALA A 215 1.08 -0.02 -8.09
CA ALA A 215 0.01 -0.99 -8.22
C ALA A 215 0.13 -2.07 -7.12
N TYR A 216 -0.98 -2.40 -6.47
CA TYR A 216 -1.06 -3.53 -5.55
C TYR A 216 -1.61 -4.74 -6.32
N LEU A 217 -0.80 -5.79 -6.46
CA LEU A 217 -1.04 -6.90 -7.38
C LEU A 217 -1.03 -8.24 -6.64
N TYR A 218 -2.01 -9.09 -6.94
CA TYR A 218 -2.01 -10.49 -6.51
C TYR A 218 -1.19 -11.32 -7.48
N VAL A 219 -0.28 -12.15 -6.96
CA VAL A 219 0.61 -12.97 -7.78
C VAL A 219 0.58 -14.42 -7.29
N ALA A 220 0.28 -15.34 -8.20
CA ALA A 220 0.29 -16.79 -7.96
C ALA A 220 1.22 -17.47 -8.95
N VAL A 221 2.40 -17.91 -8.49
CA VAL A 221 3.35 -18.67 -9.31
C VAL A 221 3.11 -20.16 -9.15
N GLY A 222 3.17 -20.92 -10.23
CA GLY A 222 3.07 -22.37 -10.20
C GLY A 222 3.61 -23.00 -11.48
N ASP A 223 3.85 -24.33 -11.46
CA ASP A 223 4.30 -25.08 -12.64
C ASP A 223 3.16 -25.28 -13.64
N ASP A 224 1.93 -25.32 -13.16
CA ASP A 224 0.69 -25.37 -13.96
C ASP A 224 -0.08 -24.06 -13.87
N ALA A 225 -0.27 -23.40 -15.01
CA ALA A 225 -0.97 -22.13 -15.10
C ALA A 225 -2.46 -22.24 -14.70
N THR A 226 -3.09 -23.41 -14.91
CA THR A 226 -4.50 -23.64 -14.54
C THR A 226 -4.63 -23.75 -13.02
N GLU A 227 -3.71 -24.51 -12.38
CA GLU A 227 -3.64 -24.60 -10.92
C GLU A 227 -3.40 -23.22 -10.27
N ALA A 228 -2.40 -22.48 -10.77
CA ALA A 228 -2.07 -21.16 -10.24
C ALA A 228 -3.24 -20.18 -10.34
N ARG A 229 -3.99 -20.18 -11.44
CA ARG A 229 -5.22 -19.38 -11.61
C ARG A 229 -6.31 -19.79 -10.65
N GLY A 230 -6.60 -21.10 -10.55
CA GLY A 230 -7.61 -21.61 -9.62
C GLY A 230 -7.30 -21.25 -8.17
N ARG A 231 -6.03 -21.30 -7.76
CA ARG A 231 -5.56 -20.89 -6.45
C ARG A 231 -5.70 -19.39 -6.22
N ALA A 232 -5.38 -18.56 -7.21
CA ALA A 232 -5.57 -17.12 -7.14
C ALA A 232 -7.05 -16.75 -7.04
N ASP A 233 -7.93 -17.43 -7.78
CA ASP A 233 -9.38 -17.22 -7.73
C ASP A 233 -9.96 -17.58 -6.35
N ALA A 234 -9.59 -18.75 -5.82
CA ALA A 234 -9.96 -19.16 -4.48
C ALA A 234 -9.46 -18.18 -3.40
N HIS A 235 -8.23 -17.68 -3.53
CA HIS A 235 -7.68 -16.69 -2.61
C HIS A 235 -8.43 -15.37 -2.64
N LEU A 236 -8.78 -14.85 -3.82
CA LEU A 236 -9.52 -13.59 -3.96
C LEU A 236 -10.94 -13.74 -3.40
N ALA A 237 -11.64 -14.83 -3.70
CA ALA A 237 -12.96 -15.13 -3.15
C ALA A 237 -12.92 -15.21 -1.62
N TRP A 238 -11.94 -15.93 -1.07
CA TRP A 238 -11.75 -16.04 0.37
C TRP A 238 -11.35 -14.70 1.02
N ARG A 239 -10.50 -13.89 0.38
CA ARG A 239 -10.04 -12.62 0.97
C ARG A 239 -11.14 -11.59 1.08
N TYR A 240 -12.02 -11.52 0.12
CA TYR A 240 -13.05 -10.48 0.07
C TYR A 240 -14.40 -10.93 0.63
N ASP A 241 -14.58 -12.24 0.92
CA ASP A 241 -15.80 -12.84 1.49
C ASP A 241 -17.09 -12.33 0.83
N GLU A 242 -17.06 -12.18 -0.50
CA GLU A 242 -18.18 -11.59 -1.23
C GLU A 242 -18.63 -12.47 -2.39
N PRO A 243 -19.94 -12.75 -2.48
CA PRO A 243 -20.52 -13.52 -3.60
C PRO A 243 -20.30 -12.88 -4.98
N ARG A 244 -20.10 -11.56 -5.03
CA ARG A 244 -19.82 -10.84 -6.29
C ARG A 244 -18.42 -11.11 -6.83
N PHE A 245 -17.53 -11.67 -6.03
CA PHE A 245 -16.21 -12.15 -6.45
C PHE A 245 -16.28 -13.62 -6.89
N THR A 246 -17.30 -14.02 -7.63
CA THR A 246 -17.41 -15.32 -8.31
C THR A 246 -17.04 -15.21 -9.77
N GLY A 247 -16.47 -16.27 -10.33
CA GLY A 247 -16.05 -16.33 -11.74
C GLY A 247 -14.56 -16.10 -11.94
N ASP A 248 -14.11 -15.82 -13.16
CA ASP A 248 -12.71 -15.64 -13.53
C ASP A 248 -12.13 -14.29 -13.05
N LEU A 249 -12.14 -14.07 -11.74
CA LEU A 249 -11.54 -12.89 -11.12
C LEU A 249 -10.02 -12.96 -11.12
N ALA A 250 -9.46 -14.15 -10.96
CA ALA A 250 -8.03 -14.34 -11.02
C ALA A 250 -7.52 -13.96 -12.42
N GLY A 251 -8.23 -14.37 -13.48
CA GLY A 251 -7.88 -13.98 -14.84
C GLY A 251 -7.94 -12.47 -15.08
N LYS A 252 -8.71 -11.74 -14.28
CA LYS A 252 -8.86 -10.29 -14.40
C LYS A 252 -7.92 -9.49 -13.52
N TYR A 253 -7.71 -9.90 -12.25
CA TYR A 253 -7.07 -9.07 -11.23
C TYR A 253 -5.84 -9.70 -10.58
N ALA A 254 -5.50 -10.93 -10.91
CA ALA A 254 -4.28 -11.57 -10.46
C ALA A 254 -3.35 -11.88 -11.64
N ILE A 255 -2.07 -11.78 -11.39
CA ILE A 255 -1.03 -12.32 -12.28
C ILE A 255 -0.80 -13.75 -11.82
N ALA A 256 -1.25 -14.72 -12.60
CA ALA A 256 -1.22 -16.13 -12.20
C ALA A 256 -0.79 -17.03 -13.35
N GLY A 257 0.16 -17.92 -13.10
CA GLY A 257 0.70 -18.84 -14.11
C GLY A 257 2.10 -19.31 -13.76
N ARG A 258 2.84 -19.70 -14.79
CA ARG A 258 4.24 -20.04 -14.67
C ARG A 258 5.09 -18.79 -14.40
N ALA A 259 6.33 -18.97 -14.04
CA ALA A 259 7.25 -17.87 -13.75
C ALA A 259 7.36 -16.86 -14.93
N GLU A 260 7.38 -17.36 -16.16
CA GLU A 260 7.39 -16.56 -17.38
C GLU A 260 6.12 -15.71 -17.51
N ASP A 261 4.94 -16.32 -17.31
CA ASP A 261 3.64 -15.64 -17.37
C ASP A 261 3.57 -14.52 -16.32
N CYS A 262 4.09 -14.80 -15.11
CA CYS A 262 4.15 -13.83 -14.02
C CYS A 262 5.10 -12.67 -14.33
N ALA A 263 6.27 -12.95 -14.89
CA ALA A 263 7.23 -11.92 -15.30
C ALA A 263 6.65 -11.02 -16.42
N GLU A 264 6.02 -11.61 -17.44
CA GLU A 264 5.32 -10.86 -18.49
C GLU A 264 4.18 -10.01 -17.92
N GLY A 265 3.40 -10.55 -16.98
CA GLY A 265 2.33 -9.84 -16.29
C GLY A 265 2.85 -8.59 -15.59
N LEU A 266 3.96 -8.70 -14.85
CA LEU A 266 4.62 -7.57 -14.19
C LEU A 266 5.22 -6.58 -15.19
N ALA A 267 5.82 -7.07 -16.27
CA ALA A 267 6.37 -6.23 -17.34
C ALA A 267 5.31 -5.35 -18.01
N ARG A 268 4.06 -5.84 -18.15
CA ARG A 268 2.94 -5.03 -18.66
C ARG A 268 2.65 -3.81 -17.76
N PHE A 269 2.76 -3.97 -16.44
CA PHE A 269 2.62 -2.83 -15.51
C PHE A 269 3.80 -1.85 -15.65
N ALA A 270 5.02 -2.35 -15.79
CA ALA A 270 6.17 -1.47 -16.08
C ALA A 270 5.99 -0.68 -17.38
N ALA A 271 5.51 -1.33 -18.45
CA ALA A 271 5.29 -0.71 -19.75
C ALA A 271 4.26 0.43 -19.75
N ILE A 272 3.32 0.43 -18.81
CA ILE A 272 2.34 1.51 -18.65
C ILE A 272 2.83 2.64 -17.73
N GLY A 273 4.10 2.62 -17.33
CA GLY A 273 4.69 3.65 -16.46
C GLY A 273 4.51 3.40 -14.95
N CYS A 274 4.11 2.19 -14.54
CA CYS A 274 4.11 1.82 -13.14
C CYS A 274 5.56 1.75 -12.64
N THR A 275 5.88 2.56 -11.63
CA THR A 275 7.23 2.63 -11.06
C THR A 275 7.41 1.72 -9.86
N HIS A 276 6.31 1.41 -9.14
CA HIS A 276 6.31 0.61 -7.93
C HIS A 276 5.20 -0.45 -7.98
N VAL A 277 5.54 -1.69 -7.73
CA VAL A 277 4.54 -2.75 -7.51
C VAL A 277 4.66 -3.32 -6.11
N ILE A 278 3.53 -3.58 -5.46
CA ILE A 278 3.44 -4.28 -4.19
C ILE A 278 2.75 -5.62 -4.45
N LEU A 279 3.49 -6.71 -4.26
CA LEU A 279 3.02 -8.05 -4.54
C LEU A 279 2.35 -8.66 -3.31
N SER A 280 1.10 -9.07 -3.43
CA SER A 280 0.42 -9.96 -2.51
C SER A 280 0.55 -11.38 -3.03
N LEU A 281 1.45 -12.16 -2.43
CA LEU A 281 1.74 -13.51 -2.90
C LEU A 281 0.61 -14.46 -2.50
N VAL A 282 0.06 -15.15 -3.47
CA VAL A 282 -0.97 -16.18 -3.26
C VAL A 282 -0.28 -17.51 -3.03
N ARG A 283 -0.20 -17.90 -1.76
CA ARG A 283 0.48 -19.12 -1.29
C ARG A 283 -0.36 -20.37 -1.56
N ARG A 284 0.31 -21.52 -1.65
CA ARG A 284 -0.33 -22.84 -1.56
C ARG A 284 -0.86 -23.07 -0.14
N GLU A 285 -1.81 -23.98 -0.01
CA GLU A 285 -2.33 -24.34 1.32
C GLU A 285 -1.20 -24.83 2.23
N ARG A 286 -1.13 -24.29 3.46
CA ARG A 286 -0.10 -24.58 4.46
C ARG A 286 1.35 -24.24 4.06
N GLU A 287 1.54 -23.56 2.93
CA GLU A 287 2.85 -23.11 2.51
C GLU A 287 3.33 -21.96 3.41
N PRO A 288 4.59 -22.05 3.95
CA PRO A 288 5.13 -20.93 4.72
C PRO A 288 5.38 -19.73 3.82
N PRO A 289 5.30 -18.49 4.35
CA PRO A 289 5.55 -17.27 3.55
C PRO A 289 6.91 -17.27 2.85
N THR A 290 7.95 -17.82 3.47
CA THR A 290 9.30 -17.93 2.92
C THR A 290 9.34 -18.68 1.59
N ALA A 291 8.60 -19.78 1.45
CA ALA A 291 8.61 -20.57 0.21
C ALA A 291 8.08 -19.78 -1.00
N ALA A 292 6.96 -19.07 -0.84
CA ALA A 292 6.43 -18.21 -1.90
C ALA A 292 7.34 -17.02 -2.22
N LEU A 293 7.98 -16.43 -1.20
CA LEU A 293 8.97 -15.37 -1.36
C LEU A 293 10.17 -15.86 -2.16
N GLU A 294 10.75 -17.01 -1.79
CA GLU A 294 11.88 -17.63 -2.48
C GLU A 294 11.53 -18.05 -3.92
N GLU A 295 10.32 -18.60 -4.13
CA GLU A 295 9.86 -19.00 -5.47
C GLU A 295 9.83 -17.78 -6.40
N VAL A 296 9.23 -16.69 -5.99
CA VAL A 296 9.17 -15.46 -6.80
C VAL A 296 10.55 -14.83 -6.97
N ALA A 297 11.35 -14.73 -5.90
CA ALA A 297 12.68 -14.16 -5.96
C ALA A 297 13.61 -14.92 -6.92
N ARG A 298 13.55 -16.26 -6.92
CA ARG A 298 14.39 -17.11 -7.76
C ARG A 298 13.89 -17.21 -9.19
N SER A 299 12.57 -17.25 -9.41
CA SER A 299 12.01 -17.62 -10.71
C SER A 299 11.41 -16.44 -11.49
N VAL A 300 10.94 -15.38 -10.83
CA VAL A 300 10.27 -14.25 -11.48
C VAL A 300 11.15 -13.01 -11.51
N LEU A 301 11.73 -12.59 -10.38
CA LEU A 301 12.49 -11.34 -10.29
C LEU A 301 13.66 -11.26 -11.28
N PRO A 302 14.46 -12.33 -11.54
CA PRO A 302 15.56 -12.28 -12.49
C PRO A 302 15.13 -12.10 -13.96
N ARG A 303 13.85 -12.33 -14.26
CA ARG A 303 13.29 -12.14 -15.61
C ARG A 303 12.82 -10.70 -15.88
N LEU A 304 12.84 -9.86 -14.86
CA LEU A 304 12.41 -8.46 -15.01
C LEU A 304 13.61 -7.62 -15.45
N ALA A 305 13.48 -6.90 -16.58
CA ALA A 305 14.54 -6.08 -17.12
C ALA A 305 15.05 -5.02 -16.13
N GLY A 306 16.38 -4.87 -16.03
CA GLY A 306 17.03 -3.84 -15.20
C GLY A 306 17.14 -4.17 -13.72
N ARG A 307 17.19 -5.45 -13.36
CA ARG A 307 17.42 -5.95 -12.00
C ARG A 307 18.71 -6.80 -11.90
N ASP A 308 19.76 -6.37 -12.56
CA ASP A 308 21.10 -6.96 -12.42
C ASP A 308 21.84 -6.34 -11.24
#